data_390b5fb67b3e140dec2beb88b1020a8a
#
_entry.id   390b5fb67b3e140dec2beb88b1020a8a
#
_cell.length_a   1.000
_cell.length_b   1.000
_cell.length_c   1.000
_cell.angle_alpha   90.00
_cell.angle_beta   90.00
_cell.angle_gamma   90.00
#
_symmetry.space_group_name_H-M   'P 1'
#
loop_
_entity.id
_entity.type
_entity.pdbx_description
1 polymer ?
#
loop_
_entity_poly.entity_id
_entity_poly.type
_entity_poly.pdbx_seq_one_letter_code
_entity_poly.pdbx_strand_id
1 'polypeptide(L)'
;MHILVSNDDGYLAEGLIALANALRKEAEISVVAPDRNRSAASNSLTLEMPLRAYTTDNGFIKVDGTPTDCVHLAITGFLDKEPDMVFAGINHGSNLGDDVLYSGTVAAATEGRFLGLPALAISLVGSNPVHFDTAAQVAVSLLKQLIKNPLPHDTILNVNVPDVALQDLKGYQATRLGQRHKSEPVIKSEDPRGRTIFWVGPPGAEQDAGPGTDFYAINAGYVSVTPLQIDLTWYDRIDALNAWLPNEDDL
;
A
#
# COMPACT_ATOMS: atom_id res chain seq x y z
N MET A 1 0.51 9.37 -20.99
CA MET A 1 0.28 8.46 -19.85
C MET A 1 -0.28 9.28 -18.70
N HIS A 2 -1.31 8.78 -18.06
CA HIS A 2 -2.01 9.40 -16.95
C HIS A 2 -1.91 8.49 -15.71
N ILE A 3 -1.42 8.99 -14.58
CA ILE A 3 -1.20 8.22 -13.36
C ILE A 3 -2.12 8.75 -12.26
N LEU A 4 -2.88 7.85 -11.63
CA LEU A 4 -3.60 8.13 -10.40
C LEU A 4 -2.65 7.95 -9.21
N VAL A 5 -2.57 8.96 -8.37
CA VAL A 5 -1.79 8.94 -7.12
C VAL A 5 -2.74 8.99 -5.94
N SER A 6 -2.57 8.08 -4.97
CA SER A 6 -3.35 8.01 -3.74
C SER A 6 -2.46 7.67 -2.54
N ASN A 7 -2.99 7.65 -1.33
CA ASN A 7 -2.32 7.21 -0.10
C ASN A 7 -3.34 6.89 1.00
N ASP A 8 -2.87 6.54 2.20
CA ASP A 8 -3.68 6.41 3.41
C ASP A 8 -3.35 7.46 4.50
N ASP A 9 -2.23 8.17 4.39
CA ASP A 9 -1.85 9.23 5.33
C ASP A 9 -2.66 10.53 5.15
N GLY A 10 -3.40 10.66 4.05
CA GLY A 10 -4.25 11.79 3.72
C GLY A 10 -3.63 12.77 2.71
N TYR A 11 -4.48 13.63 2.13
CA TYR A 11 -4.12 14.50 1.00
C TYR A 11 -3.04 15.56 1.29
N LEU A 12 -2.77 15.87 2.55
CA LEU A 12 -1.71 16.81 2.98
C LEU A 12 -0.39 16.12 3.34
N ALA A 13 -0.32 14.79 3.27
CA ALA A 13 0.86 14.04 3.66
C ALA A 13 2.07 14.40 2.78
N GLU A 14 3.21 14.60 3.42
CA GLU A 14 4.48 14.96 2.75
C GLU A 14 4.87 13.92 1.69
N GLY A 15 4.70 12.64 2.01
CA GLY A 15 4.98 11.54 1.08
C GLY A 15 4.12 11.59 -0.19
N LEU A 16 2.82 11.89 -0.07
CA LEU A 16 1.93 12.05 -1.22
C LEU A 16 2.37 13.22 -2.12
N ILE A 17 2.69 14.34 -1.49
CA ILE A 17 3.13 15.56 -2.20
C ILE A 17 4.46 15.30 -2.92
N ALA A 18 5.42 14.65 -2.25
CA ALA A 18 6.71 14.30 -2.84
C ALA A 18 6.53 13.38 -4.06
N LEU A 19 5.71 12.33 -3.93
CA LEU A 19 5.40 11.39 -5.00
C LEU A 19 4.76 12.09 -6.20
N ALA A 20 3.68 12.85 -5.96
CA ALA A 20 2.98 13.57 -7.01
C ALA A 20 3.90 14.56 -7.76
N ASN A 21 4.73 15.32 -7.03
CA ASN A 21 5.66 16.28 -7.63
C ASN A 21 6.76 15.60 -8.47
N ALA A 22 7.24 14.44 -8.07
CA ALA A 22 8.23 13.68 -8.82
C ALA A 22 7.63 13.10 -10.12
N LEU A 23 6.45 12.47 -10.01
CA LEU A 23 5.76 11.83 -11.13
C LEU A 23 5.23 12.84 -12.16
N ARG A 24 4.84 14.06 -11.76
CA ARG A 24 4.41 15.15 -12.68
C ARG A 24 5.46 15.53 -13.72
N LYS A 25 6.71 15.23 -13.48
CA LYS A 25 7.80 15.48 -14.45
C LYS A 25 7.85 14.43 -15.57
N GLU A 26 7.18 13.30 -15.37
CA GLU A 26 7.23 12.15 -16.27
C GLU A 26 5.87 11.85 -16.93
N ALA A 27 4.75 12.26 -16.30
CA ALA A 27 3.39 11.92 -16.73
C ALA A 27 2.35 12.95 -16.28
N GLU A 28 1.15 12.88 -16.86
CA GLU A 28 -0.06 13.52 -16.32
C GLU A 28 -0.47 12.86 -15.02
N ILE A 29 -0.81 13.63 -13.99
CA ILE A 29 -1.09 13.12 -12.65
C ILE A 29 -2.44 13.61 -12.15
N SER A 30 -3.30 12.70 -11.72
CA SER A 30 -4.43 12.98 -10.85
C SER A 30 -4.15 12.49 -9.44
N VAL A 31 -4.47 13.31 -8.43
CA VAL A 31 -4.30 12.94 -7.02
C VAL A 31 -5.67 12.85 -6.38
N VAL A 32 -6.04 11.66 -5.88
CA VAL A 32 -7.28 11.43 -5.13
C VAL A 32 -6.91 10.69 -3.85
N ALA A 33 -7.11 11.33 -2.69
CA ALA A 33 -6.63 10.82 -1.41
C ALA A 33 -7.63 11.09 -0.28
N PRO A 34 -7.56 10.35 0.83
CA PRO A 34 -8.41 10.60 1.99
C PRO A 34 -8.24 12.01 2.57
N ASP A 35 -9.32 12.53 3.16
CA ASP A 35 -9.35 13.84 3.83
C ASP A 35 -8.44 13.92 5.06
N ARG A 36 -8.07 12.79 5.62
CA ARG A 36 -7.24 12.61 6.84
C ARG A 36 -6.52 11.27 6.82
N ASN A 37 -5.66 11.04 7.78
CA ASN A 37 -5.01 9.75 7.98
C ASN A 37 -6.04 8.63 8.22
N ARG A 38 -5.90 7.55 7.46
CA ARG A 38 -6.72 6.33 7.46
C ARG A 38 -5.86 5.07 7.62
N SER A 39 -4.75 5.16 8.36
CA SER A 39 -3.86 4.02 8.60
C SER A 39 -4.62 2.80 9.10
N ALA A 40 -4.21 1.61 8.67
CA ALA A 40 -4.83 0.32 8.95
C ALA A 40 -6.28 0.17 8.43
N ALA A 41 -6.68 0.95 7.42
CA ALA A 41 -8.01 0.83 6.80
C ALA A 41 -8.18 -0.46 5.99
N SER A 42 -7.08 -1.10 5.56
CA SER A 42 -7.12 -2.30 4.72
C SER A 42 -7.97 -2.11 3.44
N ASN A 43 -8.39 -3.20 2.79
CA ASN A 43 -9.24 -3.19 1.59
C ASN A 43 -10.72 -2.97 1.94
N SER A 44 -11.07 -1.83 2.54
CA SER A 44 -12.44 -1.53 2.94
C SER A 44 -13.10 -0.49 2.04
N LEU A 45 -14.33 -0.77 1.60
CA LEU A 45 -15.22 0.14 0.88
C LEU A 45 -16.31 0.67 1.80
N THR A 46 -16.65 1.95 1.66
CA THR A 46 -17.75 2.60 2.37
C THR A 46 -19.05 2.42 1.59
N LEU A 47 -19.87 1.45 1.99
CA LEU A 47 -21.12 1.09 1.28
C LEU A 47 -22.38 1.66 1.94
N GLU A 48 -22.33 2.04 3.23
CA GLU A 48 -23.53 2.41 4.00
C GLU A 48 -23.84 3.91 4.00
N MET A 49 -22.93 4.76 3.50
CA MET A 49 -23.11 6.21 3.49
C MET A 49 -22.49 6.83 2.22
N PRO A 50 -23.04 7.96 1.74
CA PRO A 50 -22.45 8.66 0.61
C PRO A 50 -21.10 9.26 0.97
N LEU A 51 -20.17 9.20 0.03
CA LEU A 51 -18.86 9.84 0.11
C LEU A 51 -18.92 11.26 -0.48
N ARG A 52 -18.11 12.15 0.06
CA ARG A 52 -17.94 13.51 -0.45
C ARG A 52 -16.52 13.72 -0.93
N ALA A 53 -16.41 14.37 -2.08
CA ALA A 53 -15.12 14.73 -2.67
C ALA A 53 -15.05 16.23 -2.89
N TYR A 54 -13.88 16.80 -2.67
CA TYR A 54 -13.62 18.23 -2.82
C TYR A 54 -12.27 18.45 -3.51
N THR A 55 -12.27 19.29 -4.55
CA THR A 55 -11.02 19.74 -5.16
C THR A 55 -10.40 20.81 -4.28
N THR A 56 -9.12 20.66 -3.99
CA THR A 56 -8.32 21.58 -3.18
C THR A 56 -7.61 22.61 -4.05
N ASP A 57 -7.05 23.68 -3.46
CA ASP A 57 -6.38 24.76 -4.19
C ASP A 57 -5.17 24.29 -5.02
N ASN A 58 -4.51 23.20 -4.62
CA ASN A 58 -3.41 22.59 -5.36
C ASN A 58 -3.86 21.58 -6.43
N GLY A 59 -5.17 21.45 -6.65
CA GLY A 59 -5.77 20.54 -7.64
C GLY A 59 -5.88 19.09 -7.19
N PHE A 60 -5.59 18.76 -5.92
CA PHE A 60 -5.83 17.43 -5.37
C PHE A 60 -7.33 17.25 -5.06
N ILE A 61 -7.83 16.04 -5.19
CA ILE A 61 -9.19 15.68 -4.77
C ILE A 61 -9.08 14.95 -3.43
N LYS A 62 -9.68 15.54 -2.38
CA LYS A 62 -9.80 14.87 -1.07
C LYS A 62 -11.18 14.24 -0.92
N VAL A 63 -11.22 13.02 -0.35
CA VAL A 63 -12.44 12.23 -0.14
C VAL A 63 -12.59 11.91 1.34
N ASP A 64 -13.80 11.98 1.89
CA ASP A 64 -14.10 11.58 3.28
C ASP A 64 -14.22 10.04 3.45
N GLY A 65 -13.45 9.29 2.70
CA GLY A 65 -13.45 7.85 2.57
C GLY A 65 -12.12 7.17 2.94
N THR A 66 -12.07 5.89 2.65
CA THR A 66 -10.86 5.05 2.76
C THR A 66 -9.93 5.26 1.55
N PRO A 67 -8.67 4.78 1.60
CA PRO A 67 -7.80 4.75 0.43
C PRO A 67 -8.41 3.98 -0.76
N THR A 68 -9.07 2.85 -0.47
CA THR A 68 -9.80 2.06 -1.46
C THR A 68 -10.92 2.86 -2.10
N ASP A 69 -11.74 3.58 -1.29
CA ASP A 69 -12.80 4.46 -1.81
C ASP A 69 -12.25 5.52 -2.77
N CYS A 70 -11.10 6.12 -2.41
CA CYS A 70 -10.48 7.17 -3.24
C CYS A 70 -10.11 6.65 -4.63
N VAL A 71 -9.46 5.49 -4.70
CA VAL A 71 -9.06 4.88 -5.97
C VAL A 71 -10.28 4.38 -6.73
N HIS A 72 -11.22 3.71 -6.05
CA HIS A 72 -12.47 3.21 -6.65
C HIS A 72 -13.26 4.33 -7.33
N LEU A 73 -13.53 5.43 -6.60
CA LEU A 73 -14.26 6.57 -7.14
C LEU A 73 -13.53 7.25 -8.30
N ALA A 74 -12.20 7.36 -8.21
CA ALA A 74 -11.39 7.93 -9.28
C ALA A 74 -11.51 7.13 -10.58
N ILE A 75 -11.39 5.79 -10.50
CA ILE A 75 -11.44 4.89 -11.65
C ILE A 75 -12.87 4.79 -12.22
N THR A 76 -13.88 4.75 -11.35
CA THR A 76 -15.25 4.43 -11.77
C THR A 76 -16.10 5.65 -12.15
N GLY A 77 -15.62 6.87 -11.97
CA GLY A 77 -16.45 8.00 -12.39
C GLY A 77 -15.99 9.42 -12.06
N PHE A 78 -14.94 9.64 -11.26
CA PHE A 78 -14.50 11.00 -10.92
C PHE A 78 -13.63 11.63 -11.98
N LEU A 79 -12.82 10.83 -12.67
CA LEU A 79 -11.87 11.33 -13.64
C LEU A 79 -12.50 11.27 -15.03
N ASP A 80 -12.42 12.38 -15.77
CA ASP A 80 -12.90 12.44 -17.16
C ASP A 80 -12.14 11.47 -18.08
N LYS A 81 -10.91 11.14 -17.70
CA LYS A 81 -10.04 10.21 -18.40
C LYS A 81 -9.58 9.14 -17.43
N GLU A 82 -9.77 7.89 -17.81
CA GLU A 82 -9.28 6.74 -17.05
C GLU A 82 -7.73 6.80 -16.93
N PRO A 83 -7.18 6.61 -15.73
CA PRO A 83 -5.73 6.55 -15.55
C PRO A 83 -5.16 5.25 -16.14
N ASP A 84 -3.91 5.31 -16.56
CA ASP A 84 -3.18 4.16 -17.10
C ASP A 84 -2.53 3.31 -15.98
N MET A 85 -2.38 3.86 -14.77
CA MET A 85 -1.65 3.23 -13.66
C MET A 85 -1.98 3.88 -12.31
N VAL A 86 -1.84 3.13 -11.22
CA VAL A 86 -1.97 3.64 -9.85
C VAL A 86 -0.66 3.57 -9.10
N PHE A 87 -0.27 4.69 -8.47
CA PHE A 87 0.79 4.79 -7.49
C PHE A 87 0.20 5.18 -6.13
N ALA A 88 0.29 4.28 -5.15
CA ALA A 88 -0.15 4.53 -3.78
C ALA A 88 1.06 4.84 -2.88
N GLY A 89 1.03 5.94 -2.17
CA GLY A 89 2.10 6.36 -1.26
C GLY A 89 2.48 7.84 -1.42
N ILE A 90 3.66 8.23 -0.94
CA ILE A 90 4.63 7.43 -0.17
C ILE A 90 4.13 7.31 1.25
N ASN A 91 3.92 6.08 1.71
CA ASN A 91 3.47 5.80 3.07
C ASN A 91 4.53 6.21 4.11
N HIS A 92 4.08 6.78 5.20
CA HIS A 92 4.88 7.14 6.36
C HIS A 92 5.06 5.92 7.27
N GLY A 93 6.06 5.12 7.01
CA GLY A 93 6.33 3.83 7.66
C GLY A 93 6.34 2.67 6.68
N SER A 94 6.78 1.52 7.14
CA SER A 94 6.91 0.32 6.33
C SER A 94 5.60 -0.45 6.15
N ASN A 95 5.50 -1.18 5.04
CA ASN A 95 4.50 -2.22 4.81
C ASN A 95 5.25 -3.53 4.49
N LEU A 96 5.73 -4.22 5.54
CA LEU A 96 6.58 -5.42 5.45
C LEU A 96 5.86 -6.64 6.03
N GLY A 97 6.13 -7.81 5.45
CA GLY A 97 5.57 -9.07 5.92
C GLY A 97 4.06 -9.03 6.04
N ASP A 98 3.54 -9.51 7.17
CA ASP A 98 2.09 -9.62 7.44
C ASP A 98 1.39 -8.25 7.53
N ASP A 99 2.13 -7.15 7.75
CA ASP A 99 1.57 -5.79 7.84
C ASP A 99 0.84 -5.38 6.54
N VAL A 100 1.25 -5.96 5.40
CA VAL A 100 0.63 -5.78 4.08
C VAL A 100 -0.88 -5.99 4.10
N LEU A 101 -1.38 -6.95 4.90
CA LEU A 101 -2.80 -7.28 5.00
C LEU A 101 -3.65 -6.15 5.60
N TYR A 102 -3.05 -5.27 6.39
CA TYR A 102 -3.72 -4.16 7.07
C TYR A 102 -3.46 -2.80 6.42
N SER A 103 -2.53 -2.75 5.46
CA SER A 103 -2.06 -1.51 4.83
C SER A 103 -3.13 -0.86 3.96
N GLY A 104 -3.45 0.41 4.24
CA GLY A 104 -4.27 1.23 3.36
C GLY A 104 -3.55 1.63 2.06
N THR A 105 -2.24 1.82 2.10
CA THR A 105 -1.41 2.09 0.92
C THR A 105 -1.42 0.90 -0.05
N VAL A 106 -1.23 -0.33 0.47
CA VAL A 106 -1.32 -1.55 -0.35
C VAL A 106 -2.74 -1.76 -0.87
N ALA A 107 -3.76 -1.44 -0.06
CA ALA A 107 -5.16 -1.51 -0.46
C ALA A 107 -5.49 -0.58 -1.64
N ALA A 108 -4.99 0.66 -1.63
CA ALA A 108 -5.14 1.60 -2.74
C ALA A 108 -4.49 1.06 -4.04
N ALA A 109 -3.28 0.50 -3.95
CA ALA A 109 -2.64 -0.14 -5.09
C ALA A 109 -3.41 -1.38 -5.58
N THR A 110 -3.94 -2.18 -4.63
CA THR A 110 -4.77 -3.35 -4.93
C THR A 110 -6.04 -2.98 -5.70
N GLU A 111 -6.71 -1.91 -5.31
CA GLU A 111 -7.88 -1.39 -6.04
C GLU A 111 -7.50 -0.97 -7.46
N GLY A 112 -6.32 -0.41 -7.64
CA GLY A 112 -5.78 -0.01 -8.94
C GLY A 112 -5.59 -1.14 -9.95
N ARG A 113 -5.49 -2.41 -9.50
CA ARG A 113 -5.34 -3.56 -10.40
C ARG A 113 -6.47 -3.71 -11.42
N PHE A 114 -7.66 -3.19 -11.11
CA PHE A 114 -8.81 -3.23 -12.01
C PHE A 114 -8.59 -2.45 -13.31
N LEU A 115 -7.60 -1.57 -13.33
CA LEU A 115 -7.19 -0.85 -14.54
C LEU A 115 -6.47 -1.74 -15.56
N GLY A 116 -6.11 -2.98 -15.18
CA GLY A 116 -5.35 -3.88 -16.06
C GLY A 116 -3.90 -3.45 -16.27
N LEU A 117 -3.35 -2.63 -15.40
CA LEU A 117 -1.95 -2.21 -15.38
C LEU A 117 -1.35 -2.42 -13.99
N PRO A 118 0.00 -2.62 -13.91
CA PRO A 118 0.64 -2.77 -12.62
C PRO A 118 0.40 -1.57 -11.72
N ALA A 119 0.08 -1.84 -10.47
CA ALA A 119 -0.07 -0.84 -9.44
C ALA A 119 1.10 -0.92 -8.44
N LEU A 120 1.52 0.22 -7.89
CA LEU A 120 2.61 0.28 -6.93
C LEU A 120 2.13 0.85 -5.60
N ALA A 121 2.50 0.14 -4.52
CA ALA A 121 2.42 0.64 -3.15
C ALA A 121 3.83 0.99 -2.69
N ILE A 122 4.09 2.24 -2.31
CA ILE A 122 5.43 2.73 -1.98
C ILE A 122 5.45 3.25 -0.57
N SER A 123 6.38 2.75 0.23
CA SER A 123 6.54 3.04 1.65
C SER A 123 7.95 3.48 1.97
N LEU A 124 8.11 4.51 2.79
CA LEU A 124 9.39 4.94 3.35
C LEU A 124 9.51 4.39 4.76
N VAL A 125 10.51 3.52 4.98
CA VAL A 125 10.67 2.76 6.22
C VAL A 125 11.20 3.65 7.34
N GLY A 126 10.55 3.61 8.51
CA GLY A 126 10.98 4.37 9.68
C GLY A 126 9.78 4.85 10.51
N SER A 127 10.01 5.15 11.79
CA SER A 127 8.97 5.72 12.65
C SER A 127 8.77 7.24 12.43
N ASN A 128 9.81 7.92 11.97
CA ASN A 128 9.79 9.34 11.59
C ASN A 128 10.66 9.54 10.35
N PRO A 129 10.25 8.98 9.19
CA PRO A 129 11.05 9.02 7.98
C PRO A 129 11.14 10.45 7.42
N VAL A 130 12.27 10.80 6.82
CA VAL A 130 12.56 12.15 6.31
C VAL A 130 12.99 12.19 4.84
N HIS A 131 13.46 11.06 4.26
CA HIS A 131 13.96 11.02 2.90
C HIS A 131 12.87 10.70 1.86
N PHE A 132 11.74 11.42 1.90
CA PHE A 132 10.64 11.24 0.93
C PHE A 132 11.10 11.47 -0.51
N ASP A 133 12.06 12.37 -0.74
CA ASP A 133 12.64 12.59 -2.07
C ASP A 133 13.36 11.35 -2.59
N THR A 134 14.02 10.58 -1.73
CA THR A 134 14.65 9.30 -2.09
C THR A 134 13.59 8.30 -2.57
N ALA A 135 12.51 8.12 -1.80
CA ALA A 135 11.43 7.22 -2.18
C ALA A 135 10.71 7.68 -3.46
N ALA A 136 10.55 8.99 -3.66
CA ALA A 136 10.00 9.56 -4.88
C ALA A 136 10.89 9.30 -6.11
N GLN A 137 12.22 9.37 -5.98
CA GLN A 137 13.15 9.00 -7.05
C GLN A 137 13.12 7.50 -7.36
N VAL A 138 12.97 6.64 -6.35
CA VAL A 138 12.73 5.21 -6.52
C VAL A 138 11.44 4.96 -7.31
N ALA A 139 10.35 5.66 -6.98
CA ALA A 139 9.09 5.58 -7.72
C ALA A 139 9.26 5.94 -9.21
N VAL A 140 9.96 7.04 -9.51
CA VAL A 140 10.27 7.46 -10.90
C VAL A 140 11.12 6.43 -11.62
N SER A 141 12.10 5.83 -10.94
CA SER A 141 12.95 4.79 -11.53
C SER A 141 12.15 3.55 -11.90
N LEU A 142 11.24 3.11 -11.01
CA LEU A 142 10.35 1.97 -11.25
C LEU A 142 9.33 2.27 -12.35
N LEU A 143 8.79 3.49 -12.41
CA LEU A 143 7.91 3.92 -13.49
C LEU A 143 8.62 3.79 -14.86
N LYS A 144 9.84 4.30 -14.99
CA LYS A 144 10.64 4.19 -16.21
C LYS A 144 10.93 2.75 -16.59
N GLN A 145 11.17 1.90 -15.58
CA GLN A 145 11.39 0.47 -15.80
C GLN A 145 10.11 -0.23 -16.31
N LEU A 146 8.95 0.08 -15.74
CA LEU A 146 7.65 -0.48 -16.16
C LEU A 146 7.27 -0.05 -17.58
N ILE A 147 7.55 1.20 -17.96
CA ILE A 147 7.32 1.68 -19.33
C ILE A 147 8.20 0.92 -20.32
N LYS A 148 9.46 0.66 -19.97
CA LYS A 148 10.42 -0.03 -20.83
C LYS A 148 10.21 -1.54 -20.89
N ASN A 149 9.85 -2.14 -19.77
CA ASN A 149 9.68 -3.57 -19.57
C ASN A 149 8.40 -3.83 -18.79
N PRO A 150 7.23 -3.85 -19.44
CA PRO A 150 5.96 -4.05 -18.75
C PRO A 150 5.90 -5.38 -18.00
N LEU A 151 5.30 -5.36 -16.83
CA LEU A 151 4.95 -6.55 -16.06
C LEU A 151 3.52 -7.03 -16.42
N PRO A 152 3.13 -8.27 -16.04
CA PRO A 152 1.75 -8.71 -16.17
C PRO A 152 0.75 -7.75 -15.54
N HIS A 153 -0.44 -7.63 -16.14
CA HIS A 153 -1.47 -6.65 -15.78
C HIS A 153 -2.00 -6.77 -14.35
N ASP A 154 -1.92 -7.94 -13.76
CA ASP A 154 -2.38 -8.24 -12.41
C ASP A 154 -1.31 -8.07 -11.33
N THR A 155 -0.12 -7.59 -11.71
CA THR A 155 1.00 -7.40 -10.79
C THR A 155 0.80 -6.16 -9.92
N ILE A 156 0.85 -6.33 -8.60
CA ILE A 156 0.98 -5.26 -7.63
C ILE A 156 2.40 -5.31 -7.09
N LEU A 157 3.11 -4.19 -7.09
CA LEU A 157 4.42 -4.08 -6.49
C LEU A 157 4.32 -3.40 -5.12
N ASN A 158 4.68 -4.13 -4.06
CA ASN A 158 4.89 -3.56 -2.73
C ASN A 158 6.36 -3.15 -2.61
N VAL A 159 6.60 -1.84 -2.55
CA VAL A 159 7.94 -1.24 -2.56
C VAL A 159 8.20 -0.59 -1.21
N ASN A 160 9.23 -1.06 -0.51
CA ASN A 160 9.70 -0.44 0.72
C ASN A 160 11.09 0.15 0.49
N VAL A 161 11.28 1.40 0.90
CA VAL A 161 12.51 2.17 0.69
C VAL A 161 13.14 2.47 2.04
N PRO A 162 14.42 2.15 2.28
CA PRO A 162 15.14 2.57 3.48
C PRO A 162 15.16 4.11 3.60
N ASP A 163 14.99 4.63 4.83
CA ASP A 163 15.05 6.07 5.09
C ASP A 163 16.49 6.59 5.12
N VAL A 164 17.10 6.65 3.94
CA VAL A 164 18.47 7.13 3.73
C VAL A 164 18.54 8.05 2.52
N ALA A 165 19.62 8.83 2.39
CA ALA A 165 19.84 9.61 1.20
C ALA A 165 20.02 8.71 -0.05
N LEU A 166 19.63 9.20 -1.21
CA LEU A 166 19.60 8.41 -2.46
C LEU A 166 20.93 7.71 -2.79
N GLN A 167 22.06 8.38 -2.55
CA GLN A 167 23.41 7.84 -2.79
C GLN A 167 23.80 6.71 -1.83
N ASP A 168 23.10 6.56 -0.72
CA ASP A 168 23.38 5.55 0.31
C ASP A 168 22.54 4.27 0.10
N LEU A 169 21.57 4.29 -0.84
CA LEU A 169 20.85 3.09 -1.25
C LEU A 169 21.80 2.12 -1.96
N LYS A 170 21.73 0.85 -1.59
CA LYS A 170 22.55 -0.20 -2.21
C LYS A 170 21.97 -0.80 -3.49
N GLY A 171 20.82 -0.31 -3.94
CA GLY A 171 20.11 -0.80 -5.12
C GLY A 171 18.78 -1.46 -4.76
N TYR A 172 18.31 -2.36 -5.61
CA TYR A 172 17.00 -3.00 -5.51
C TYR A 172 17.14 -4.52 -5.29
N GLN A 173 16.22 -5.10 -4.53
CA GLN A 173 16.09 -6.57 -4.41
C GLN A 173 14.63 -6.98 -4.64
N ALA A 174 14.42 -7.97 -5.51
CA ALA A 174 13.16 -8.70 -5.57
C ALA A 174 13.06 -9.57 -4.32
N THR A 175 11.94 -9.46 -3.61
CA THR A 175 11.75 -10.08 -2.30
C THR A 175 10.44 -10.85 -2.24
N ARG A 176 10.32 -11.70 -1.24
CA ARG A 176 9.04 -12.22 -0.74
C ARG A 176 8.70 -11.54 0.57
N LEU A 177 7.44 -11.59 0.95
CA LEU A 177 7.04 -11.17 2.30
C LEU A 177 7.70 -12.06 3.36
N GLY A 178 8.22 -11.45 4.40
CA GLY A 178 8.60 -12.13 5.62
C GLY A 178 7.38 -12.35 6.53
N GLN A 179 7.62 -12.71 7.79
CA GLN A 179 6.56 -12.91 8.79
C GLN A 179 6.97 -12.28 10.11
N ARG A 180 5.95 -11.88 10.90
CA ARG A 180 6.13 -11.43 12.27
C ARG A 180 5.70 -12.49 13.27
N HIS A 181 6.23 -12.41 14.48
CA HIS A 181 5.64 -13.07 15.62
C HIS A 181 4.25 -12.47 15.91
N LYS A 182 3.46 -13.19 16.73
CA LYS A 182 2.19 -12.67 17.23
C LYS A 182 2.39 -11.26 17.81
N SER A 183 1.43 -10.37 17.51
CA SER A 183 1.41 -9.02 18.06
C SER A 183 1.53 -8.99 19.57
N GLU A 184 2.13 -7.94 20.11
CA GLU A 184 2.20 -7.70 21.54
C GLU A 184 0.79 -7.57 22.16
N PRO A 185 0.62 -7.85 23.46
CA PRO A 185 -0.66 -7.74 24.12
C PRO A 185 -1.28 -6.35 24.01
N VAL A 186 -2.60 -6.28 24.05
CA VAL A 186 -3.32 -5.00 24.13
C VAL A 186 -2.88 -4.20 25.34
N ILE A 187 -2.78 -2.88 25.18
CA ILE A 187 -2.44 -1.96 26.25
C ILE A 187 -3.75 -1.45 26.85
N LYS A 188 -4.03 -1.87 28.09
CA LYS A 188 -5.18 -1.38 28.87
C LYS A 188 -4.83 -0.02 29.48
N SER A 189 -5.77 0.93 29.38
CA SER A 189 -5.64 2.28 29.93
C SER A 189 -7.01 2.77 30.43
N GLU A 190 -7.08 4.01 30.89
CA GLU A 190 -8.34 4.67 31.26
C GLU A 190 -8.47 6.00 30.51
N ASP A 191 -9.72 6.32 30.12
CA ASP A 191 -10.01 7.65 29.56
C ASP A 191 -10.07 8.72 30.68
N PRO A 192 -10.14 10.04 30.37
CA PRO A 192 -10.22 11.09 31.38
C PRO A 192 -11.43 11.01 32.32
N ARG A 193 -12.39 10.13 32.04
CA ARG A 193 -13.58 9.88 32.88
C ARG A 193 -13.49 8.58 33.68
N GLY A 194 -12.32 7.94 33.73
CA GLY A 194 -12.07 6.67 34.44
C GLY A 194 -12.66 5.43 33.77
N ARG A 195 -13.07 5.50 32.51
CA ARG A 195 -13.57 4.32 31.77
C ARG A 195 -12.41 3.56 31.15
N THR A 196 -12.43 2.24 31.30
CA THR A 196 -11.43 1.37 30.68
C THR A 196 -11.46 1.50 29.15
N ILE A 197 -10.29 1.71 28.56
CA ILE A 197 -10.03 1.70 27.13
C ILE A 197 -8.89 0.75 26.80
N PHE A 198 -8.82 0.32 25.55
CA PHE A 198 -7.78 -0.58 25.07
C PHE A 198 -7.15 -0.03 23.81
N TRP A 199 -5.81 -0.09 23.73
CA TRP A 199 -5.05 0.17 22.53
C TRP A 199 -4.62 -1.16 21.93
N VAL A 200 -4.67 -1.26 20.60
CA VAL A 200 -4.05 -2.39 19.89
C VAL A 200 -2.56 -2.38 20.21
N GLY A 201 -2.02 -3.53 20.59
CA GLY A 201 -0.58 -3.67 20.86
C GLY A 201 0.27 -3.46 19.60
N PRO A 202 1.56 -3.12 19.74
CA PRO A 202 2.44 -2.99 18.59
C PRO A 202 2.59 -4.35 17.86
N PRO A 203 2.96 -4.31 16.56
CA PRO A 203 3.24 -5.53 15.82
C PRO A 203 4.35 -6.33 16.49
N GLY A 204 4.28 -7.66 16.38
CA GLY A 204 5.31 -8.54 16.90
C GLY A 204 6.67 -8.34 16.22
N ALA A 205 7.73 -8.81 16.85
CA ALA A 205 9.08 -8.82 16.27
C ALA A 205 9.10 -9.61 14.96
N GLU A 206 10.12 -9.36 14.14
CA GLU A 206 10.40 -10.13 12.93
C GLU A 206 10.64 -11.61 13.29
N GLN A 207 9.99 -12.54 12.60
CA GLN A 207 10.14 -13.99 12.78
C GLN A 207 10.85 -14.62 11.58
N ASP A 208 10.29 -14.43 10.38
CA ASP A 208 10.94 -14.82 9.13
C ASP A 208 11.49 -13.55 8.46
N ALA A 209 12.73 -13.24 8.75
CA ALA A 209 13.45 -12.06 8.27
C ALA A 209 14.81 -12.43 7.64
N GLY A 210 14.96 -13.68 7.20
CA GLY A 210 16.17 -14.20 6.57
C GLY A 210 16.37 -13.71 5.11
N PRO A 211 17.48 -14.10 4.48
CA PRO A 211 17.76 -13.73 3.09
C PRO A 211 16.59 -14.01 2.13
N GLY A 212 16.31 -13.05 1.25
CA GLY A 212 15.21 -13.11 0.30
C GLY A 212 13.90 -12.51 0.81
N THR A 213 13.78 -12.15 2.11
CA THR A 213 12.63 -11.44 2.65
C THR A 213 12.76 -9.93 2.46
N ASP A 214 11.63 -9.25 2.50
CA ASP A 214 11.53 -7.79 2.51
C ASP A 214 12.22 -7.17 3.73
N PHE A 215 12.07 -7.76 4.93
CA PHE A 215 12.80 -7.35 6.13
C PHE A 215 14.32 -7.39 5.93
N TYR A 216 14.83 -8.50 5.37
CA TYR A 216 16.26 -8.65 5.14
C TYR A 216 16.80 -7.59 4.17
N ALA A 217 16.09 -7.35 3.07
CA ALA A 217 16.50 -6.37 2.07
C ALA A 217 16.60 -4.96 2.68
N ILE A 218 15.57 -4.55 3.44
CA ILE A 218 15.54 -3.24 4.12
C ILE A 218 16.68 -3.13 5.14
N ASN A 219 16.85 -4.13 6.01
CA ASN A 219 17.91 -4.14 7.03
C ASN A 219 19.31 -4.12 6.40
N ALA A 220 19.47 -4.67 5.19
CA ALA A 220 20.70 -4.61 4.43
C ALA A 220 20.90 -3.32 3.62
N GLY A 221 19.94 -2.38 3.60
CA GLY A 221 20.01 -1.08 2.91
C GLY A 221 19.61 -1.11 1.44
N TYR A 222 18.87 -2.12 1.00
CA TYR A 222 18.30 -2.22 -0.34
C TYR A 222 16.82 -1.80 -0.37
N VAL A 223 16.38 -1.27 -1.49
CA VAL A 223 14.95 -1.15 -1.79
C VAL A 223 14.38 -2.55 -1.96
N SER A 224 13.38 -2.89 -1.15
CA SER A 224 12.63 -4.14 -1.29
C SER A 224 11.50 -3.95 -2.30
N VAL A 225 11.39 -4.86 -3.26
CA VAL A 225 10.30 -4.89 -4.25
C VAL A 225 9.68 -6.28 -4.24
N THR A 226 8.50 -6.39 -3.64
CA THR A 226 7.75 -7.65 -3.51
C THR A 226 6.57 -7.65 -4.47
N PRO A 227 6.50 -8.61 -5.42
CA PRO A 227 5.29 -8.78 -6.23
C PRO A 227 4.18 -9.41 -5.38
N LEU A 228 2.98 -8.82 -5.40
CA LEU A 228 1.82 -9.31 -4.69
C LEU A 228 0.76 -9.82 -5.67
N GLN A 229 0.02 -10.83 -5.25
CA GLN A 229 -1.17 -11.37 -5.89
C GLN A 229 -2.38 -11.24 -4.96
N ILE A 230 -3.56 -11.10 -5.54
CA ILE A 230 -4.81 -10.95 -4.77
C ILE A 230 -5.57 -12.27 -4.68
N ASP A 231 -5.30 -13.19 -5.57
CA ASP A 231 -5.92 -14.52 -5.53
C ASP A 231 -5.43 -15.26 -4.27
N LEU A 232 -6.32 -15.35 -3.30
CA LEU A 232 -6.08 -16.02 -2.01
C LEU A 232 -6.42 -17.52 -2.08
N THR A 233 -6.81 -18.05 -3.25
CA THR A 233 -7.15 -19.45 -3.40
C THR A 233 -5.90 -20.32 -3.31
N TRP A 234 -5.88 -21.24 -2.38
CA TRP A 234 -4.81 -22.23 -2.29
C TRP A 234 -5.11 -23.42 -3.20
N TYR A 235 -4.80 -23.28 -4.48
CA TYR A 235 -5.13 -24.25 -5.51
C TYR A 235 -4.65 -25.68 -5.21
N ASP A 236 -3.43 -25.83 -4.69
CA ASP A 236 -2.84 -27.13 -4.36
C ASP A 236 -3.59 -27.89 -3.24
N ARG A 237 -4.56 -27.24 -2.57
CA ARG A 237 -5.35 -27.84 -1.50
C ARG A 237 -6.80 -28.18 -1.88
N ILE A 238 -7.22 -27.81 -3.07
CA ILE A 238 -8.62 -28.02 -3.50
C ILE A 238 -8.97 -29.52 -3.50
N ASP A 239 -8.12 -30.36 -4.08
CA ASP A 239 -8.37 -31.80 -4.14
C ASP A 239 -8.38 -32.45 -2.75
N ALA A 240 -7.46 -32.04 -1.87
CA ALA A 240 -7.44 -32.52 -0.49
C ALA A 240 -8.69 -32.06 0.29
N LEU A 241 -9.18 -30.84 0.05
CA LEU A 241 -10.40 -30.35 0.64
C LEU A 241 -11.63 -31.10 0.12
N ASN A 242 -11.70 -31.38 -1.19
CA ASN A 242 -12.78 -32.19 -1.77
C ASN A 242 -12.85 -33.58 -1.15
N ALA A 243 -11.71 -34.22 -0.89
CA ALA A 243 -11.65 -35.52 -0.24
C ALA A 243 -12.02 -35.47 1.26
N TRP A 244 -11.92 -34.31 1.90
CA TRP A 244 -12.27 -34.09 3.32
C TRP A 244 -13.74 -33.70 3.53
N LEU A 245 -14.40 -33.11 2.52
CA LEU A 245 -15.80 -32.70 2.62
C LEU A 245 -16.72 -33.92 2.81
N PRO A 246 -17.83 -33.79 3.56
CA PRO A 246 -18.86 -34.84 3.68
C PRO A 246 -19.40 -35.27 2.31
N ASN A 247 -19.66 -36.54 2.14
CA ASN A 247 -20.35 -37.06 0.94
C ASN A 247 -21.85 -36.78 1.03
N GLU A 248 -22.56 -36.95 -0.10
CA GLU A 248 -24.03 -36.78 -0.16
C GLU A 248 -24.78 -37.66 0.84
N ASP A 249 -24.22 -38.81 1.18
CA ASP A 249 -24.79 -39.77 2.14
C ASP A 249 -24.62 -39.31 3.62
N ASP A 250 -23.84 -38.29 3.89
CA ASP A 250 -23.58 -37.73 5.23
C ASP A 250 -24.48 -36.52 5.53
N LEU A 251 -25.35 -36.09 4.60
CA LEU A 251 -26.31 -34.98 4.72
C LEU A 251 -27.72 -35.52 5.00
#